data_9651b0fe36288f876540966aa2a3996e
#
_entry.id   9651b0fe36288f876540966aa2a3996e
#
_cell.length_a   1.000
_cell.length_b   1.000
_cell.length_c   1.000
_cell.angle_alpha   90.00
_cell.angle_beta   90.00
_cell.angle_gamma   90.00
#
_symmetry.space_group_name_H-M   'P 1'
#
loop_
_entity.id
_entity.type
_entity.pdbx_description
1 polymer ?
#
loop_
_entity_poly.entity_id
_entity_poly.type
_entity_poly.pdbx_seq_one_letter_code
_entity_poly.pdbx_strand_id
1 'polypeptide(L)'
;HGSVDWYIMSSGSEMVGTKGHKSYDLNSALEKRGIEVNPDIPAYYTNWHKAEGDANTIFTALDTYFVIREPSLKDDSEYQRIYEDAKGYSNTAFFVISRHAGENSDCPHYQNKLTTNTSTHKSGSTVQDMERDYLEISEEEEYALKAIARDFENVIVIENSTNNMTLDFVKYINEEIPNGIDAVLNV
;
A
#
# COMPACT_ATOMS: atom_id res chain seq x y z
N HIS A 1 1.46 3.51 -0.80
CA HIS A 1 0.77 2.63 0.12
C HIS A 1 1.57 1.36 0.38
N GLY A 2 1.24 0.70 1.42
CA GLY A 2 2.07 -0.39 1.83
C GLY A 2 3.46 0.12 2.17
N SER A 3 4.05 -0.40 3.16
CA SER A 3 5.35 0.03 3.61
C SER A 3 6.34 -0.07 2.45
N VAL A 4 6.81 1.08 1.97
CA VAL A 4 8.05 1.14 1.20
C VAL A 4 9.24 0.75 2.08
N ASP A 5 9.04 0.78 3.40
CA ASP A 5 9.94 0.21 4.38
C ASP A 5 9.74 -1.30 4.42
N TRP A 6 10.61 -2.00 3.75
CA TRP A 6 10.65 -3.46 3.76
C TRP A 6 11.21 -3.93 5.10
N TYR A 7 10.34 -4.13 6.05
CA TYR A 7 10.74 -4.83 7.26
C TYR A 7 10.81 -6.32 6.94
N ILE A 8 12.00 -6.88 7.04
CA ILE A 8 12.14 -8.33 7.14
C ILE A 8 11.65 -8.69 8.54
N MET A 9 10.35 -8.90 8.66
CA MET A 9 9.76 -9.45 9.86
C MET A 9 9.42 -10.90 9.58
N SER A 10 10.10 -11.80 10.24
CA SER A 10 9.61 -13.15 10.37
C SER A 10 8.88 -13.27 11.70
N SER A 11 7.64 -13.74 11.70
CA SER A 11 6.90 -14.13 12.88
C SER A 11 6.96 -15.66 13.04
N GLY A 12 6.92 -16.12 14.28
CA GLY A 12 6.92 -17.56 14.57
C GLY A 12 8.31 -18.18 14.71
N SER A 13 8.41 -19.45 14.37
CA SER A 13 9.61 -20.26 14.59
C SER A 13 10.83 -19.84 13.76
N GLU A 14 10.64 -18.98 12.77
CA GLU A 14 11.70 -18.51 11.89
C GLU A 14 12.25 -17.11 12.23
N MET A 15 12.02 -16.60 13.41
CA MET A 15 12.66 -15.36 13.89
C MET A 15 14.20 -15.47 14.01
N VAL A 16 14.80 -16.29 13.18
CA VAL A 16 16.23 -16.58 13.22
C VAL A 16 16.95 -15.78 12.14
N GLY A 17 17.69 -14.78 12.55
CA GLY A 17 18.81 -14.34 11.75
C GLY A 17 18.69 -13.02 11.01
N THR A 18 17.70 -12.17 11.31
CA THR A 18 17.65 -10.80 10.73
C THR A 18 18.60 -9.82 11.45
N LYS A 19 19.22 -10.22 12.53
CA LYS A 19 20.14 -9.40 13.30
C LYS A 19 21.40 -9.11 12.48
N GLY A 20 21.51 -7.89 11.98
CA GLY A 20 22.68 -7.41 11.25
C GLY A 20 22.52 -7.36 9.71
N HIS A 21 21.40 -7.77 9.14
CA HIS A 21 21.15 -7.56 7.74
C HIS A 21 20.65 -6.13 7.49
N LYS A 22 21.27 -5.44 6.55
CA LYS A 22 20.76 -4.17 6.02
C LYS A 22 19.57 -4.51 5.10
N SER A 23 18.38 -4.15 5.53
CA SER A 23 17.23 -4.03 4.60
C SER A 23 17.35 -2.71 3.83
N TYR A 24 16.99 -2.74 2.57
CA TYR A 24 16.77 -1.54 1.80
C TYR A 24 15.27 -1.40 1.57
N ASP A 25 14.72 -0.24 1.87
CA ASP A 25 13.39 0.12 1.38
C ASP A 25 13.42 0.32 -0.14
N LEU A 26 12.25 0.36 -0.76
CA LEU A 26 12.14 0.51 -2.21
C LEU A 26 12.84 1.77 -2.71
N ASN A 27 12.65 2.90 -2.03
CA ASN A 27 13.22 4.18 -2.44
C ASN A 27 14.75 4.14 -2.42
N SER A 28 15.33 3.69 -1.29
CA SER A 28 16.77 3.52 -1.15
C SER A 28 17.36 2.53 -2.17
N ALA A 29 16.60 1.49 -2.54
CA ALA A 29 17.04 0.54 -3.55
C ALA A 29 17.05 1.16 -4.95
N LEU A 30 16.06 1.98 -5.30
CA LEU A 30 15.97 2.71 -6.56
C LEU A 30 17.07 3.77 -6.66
N GLU A 31 17.24 4.59 -5.62
CA GLU A 31 18.28 5.62 -5.54
C GLU A 31 19.69 5.03 -5.69
N LYS A 32 19.96 3.90 -5.05
CA LYS A 32 21.23 3.17 -5.20
C LYS A 32 21.51 2.74 -6.64
N ARG A 33 20.48 2.59 -7.45
CA ARG A 33 20.57 2.27 -8.89
C ARG A 33 20.58 3.51 -9.77
N GLY A 34 20.60 4.71 -9.17
CA GLY A 34 20.63 5.98 -9.88
C GLY A 34 19.26 6.44 -10.40
N ILE A 35 18.18 5.85 -9.85
CA ILE A 35 16.81 6.27 -10.15
C ILE A 35 16.39 7.29 -9.11
N GLU A 36 16.06 8.49 -9.56
CA GLU A 36 15.56 9.55 -8.70
C GLU A 36 14.11 9.26 -8.31
N VAL A 37 13.81 9.37 -7.02
CA VAL A 37 12.47 9.16 -6.45
C VAL A 37 11.91 10.50 -5.98
N ASN A 38 10.64 10.78 -6.28
CA ASN A 38 9.96 11.94 -5.75
C ASN A 38 9.97 11.88 -4.21
N PRO A 39 10.52 12.85 -3.50
CA PRO A 39 10.64 12.79 -2.03
C PRO A 39 9.32 13.04 -1.29
N ASP A 40 8.36 13.72 -1.91
CA ASP A 40 7.14 14.17 -1.24
C ASP A 40 6.14 13.03 -1.04
N ILE A 41 6.06 12.11 -1.99
CA ILE A 41 5.20 10.94 -1.90
C ILE A 41 5.57 10.05 -0.69
N PRO A 42 6.82 9.58 -0.54
CA PRO A 42 7.22 8.82 0.64
C PRO A 42 7.03 9.58 1.96
N ALA A 43 7.31 10.88 1.97
CA ALA A 43 7.12 11.71 3.15
C ALA A 43 5.64 11.80 3.56
N TYR A 44 4.75 11.96 2.59
CA TYR A 44 3.30 11.95 2.82
C TYR A 44 2.85 10.63 3.44
N TYR A 45 3.20 9.49 2.84
CA TYR A 45 2.84 8.18 3.37
C TYR A 45 3.41 7.92 4.77
N THR A 46 4.64 8.35 5.02
CA THR A 46 5.24 8.24 6.36
C THR A 46 4.43 9.03 7.41
N ASN A 47 3.97 10.22 7.08
CA ASN A 47 3.14 11.03 7.96
C ASN A 47 1.75 10.44 8.13
N TRP A 48 1.16 9.94 7.04
CA TRP A 48 -0.12 9.24 7.06
C TRP A 48 -0.07 8.04 8.01
N HIS A 49 0.93 7.16 7.89
CA HIS A 49 1.09 6.00 8.76
C HIS A 49 1.26 6.37 10.24
N LYS A 50 2.00 7.43 10.53
CA LYS A 50 2.13 7.92 11.90
C LYS A 50 0.80 8.42 12.48
N ALA A 51 -0.04 9.03 11.64
CA ALA A 51 -1.36 9.50 12.04
C ALA A 51 -2.35 8.34 12.25
N GLU A 52 -2.22 7.26 11.47
CA GLU A 52 -3.05 6.04 11.59
C GLU A 52 -2.70 5.20 12.83
N GLY A 53 -1.58 5.43 13.44
CA GLY A 53 -1.07 4.67 14.58
C GLY A 53 0.22 3.92 14.25
N ASP A 54 1.08 3.83 15.25
CA ASP A 54 2.41 3.23 15.08
C ASP A 54 2.29 1.74 14.75
N ALA A 55 2.91 1.32 13.66
CA ALA A 55 3.01 -0.09 13.25
C ALA A 55 3.65 -1.01 14.31
N ASN A 56 4.31 -0.43 15.32
CA ASN A 56 4.84 -1.19 16.45
C ASN A 56 3.76 -1.80 17.37
N THR A 57 2.50 -1.44 17.21
CA THR A 57 1.37 -2.09 17.90
C THR A 57 0.94 -3.41 17.27
N ILE A 58 1.54 -3.82 16.16
CA ILE A 58 1.20 -5.05 15.43
C ILE A 58 1.26 -6.31 16.32
N PHE A 59 2.09 -6.34 17.33
CA PHE A 59 2.30 -7.53 18.16
C PHE A 59 1.48 -7.59 19.44
N THR A 60 0.68 -6.58 19.78
CA THR A 60 0.02 -6.53 21.09
C THR A 60 -1.45 -6.92 21.11
N ALA A 61 -2.07 -7.15 19.97
CA ALA A 61 -3.47 -7.54 19.93
C ALA A 61 -3.71 -8.60 18.83
N LEU A 62 -3.88 -9.84 19.24
CA LEU A 62 -4.25 -10.97 18.39
C LEU A 62 -5.60 -10.78 17.65
N ASP A 63 -6.36 -9.74 18.02
CA ASP A 63 -7.69 -9.44 17.47
C ASP A 63 -7.73 -8.16 16.63
N THR A 64 -6.62 -7.46 16.46
CA THR A 64 -6.60 -6.21 15.70
C THR A 64 -5.92 -6.45 14.36
N TYR A 65 -6.70 -6.69 13.35
CA TYR A 65 -6.20 -6.76 11.97
C TYR A 65 -5.72 -5.37 11.56
N PHE A 66 -4.42 -5.22 11.39
CA PHE A 66 -3.85 -4.01 10.81
C PHE A 66 -4.17 -3.96 9.34
N VAL A 67 -5.07 -3.11 9.00
CA VAL A 67 -5.31 -2.77 7.62
C VAL A 67 -4.47 -1.54 7.31
N ILE A 68 -3.38 -1.73 6.62
CA ILE A 68 -2.70 -0.63 5.97
C ILE A 68 -3.61 -0.19 4.84
N ARG A 69 -4.21 0.99 5.00
CA ARG A 69 -5.17 1.53 4.03
C ARG A 69 -4.49 2.52 3.12
N GLU A 70 -4.95 2.56 1.88
CA GLU A 70 -4.63 3.65 0.98
C GLU A 70 -5.35 4.92 1.46
N PRO A 71 -4.67 6.06 1.58
CA PRO A 71 -5.33 7.34 1.80
C PRO A 71 -6.26 7.67 0.63
N SER A 72 -7.35 8.37 0.93
CA SER A 72 -8.32 8.73 -0.10
C SER A 72 -7.78 9.85 -1.00
N LEU A 73 -7.30 9.52 -2.18
CA LEU A 73 -6.93 10.53 -3.18
C LEU A 73 -8.13 11.41 -3.57
N LYS A 74 -9.34 10.91 -3.38
CA LYS A 74 -10.58 11.64 -3.65
C LYS A 74 -10.86 12.75 -2.63
N ASP A 75 -10.54 12.51 -1.34
CA ASP A 75 -11.00 13.34 -0.23
C ASP A 75 -9.86 14.06 0.51
N ASP A 76 -8.60 13.60 0.38
CA ASP A 76 -7.44 14.19 1.03
C ASP A 76 -6.79 15.24 0.12
N SER A 77 -6.94 16.52 0.50
CA SER A 77 -6.43 17.65 -0.29
C SER A 77 -4.89 17.73 -0.33
N GLU A 78 -4.20 17.22 0.69
CA GLU A 78 -2.74 17.18 0.69
C GLU A 78 -2.25 16.10 -0.26
N TYR A 79 -2.90 14.93 -0.25
CA TYR A 79 -2.59 13.87 -1.19
C TYR A 79 -2.85 14.31 -2.64
N GLN A 80 -3.98 14.99 -2.90
CA GLN A 80 -4.29 15.54 -4.21
C GLN A 80 -3.19 16.50 -4.70
N ARG A 81 -2.75 17.42 -3.83
CA ARG A 81 -1.70 18.38 -4.18
C ARG A 81 -0.39 17.68 -4.54
N ILE A 82 0.05 16.74 -3.69
CA ILE A 82 1.30 15.97 -3.90
C ILE A 82 1.21 15.12 -5.16
N TYR A 83 0.04 14.54 -5.40
CA TYR A 83 -0.23 13.77 -6.62
C TYR A 83 -0.12 14.63 -7.88
N GLU A 84 -0.70 15.84 -7.89
CA GLU A 84 -0.57 16.78 -9.02
C GLU A 84 0.90 17.18 -9.26
N ASP A 85 1.65 17.45 -8.20
CA ASP A 85 3.07 17.76 -8.30
C ASP A 85 3.87 16.57 -8.86
N ALA A 86 3.52 15.33 -8.47
CA ALA A 86 4.18 14.11 -8.94
C ALA A 86 4.02 13.88 -10.46
N LYS A 87 2.91 14.26 -11.06
CA LYS A 87 2.70 14.17 -12.52
C LYS A 87 3.72 15.01 -13.32
N GLY A 88 4.17 16.11 -12.74
CA GLY A 88 5.21 16.93 -13.33
C GLY A 88 6.65 16.43 -13.08
N TYR A 89 6.80 15.50 -12.13
CA TYR A 89 8.11 14.99 -11.72
C TYR A 89 8.59 13.82 -12.60
N SER A 90 7.73 12.87 -12.91
CA SER A 90 8.06 11.67 -13.66
C SER A 90 6.88 11.20 -14.52
N ASN A 91 7.18 10.51 -15.62
CA ASN A 91 6.19 9.78 -16.40
C ASN A 91 5.99 8.33 -15.94
N THR A 92 6.69 7.90 -14.89
CA THR A 92 6.64 6.54 -14.36
C THR A 92 6.19 6.54 -12.91
N ALA A 93 5.21 5.72 -12.59
CA ALA A 93 4.68 5.52 -11.25
C ALA A 93 4.86 4.08 -10.77
N PHE A 94 5.27 3.94 -9.52
CA PHE A 94 5.20 2.68 -8.77
C PHE A 94 4.04 2.77 -7.78
N PHE A 95 3.14 1.81 -7.84
CA PHE A 95 2.04 1.68 -6.88
C PHE A 95 2.22 0.42 -6.05
N VAL A 96 2.44 0.58 -4.75
CA VAL A 96 2.73 -0.54 -3.85
C VAL A 96 1.47 -0.91 -3.08
N ILE A 97 1.02 -2.15 -3.22
CA ILE A 97 -0.10 -2.73 -2.48
C ILE A 97 0.46 -3.69 -1.44
N SER A 98 0.03 -3.57 -0.19
CA SER A 98 0.43 -4.48 0.87
C SER A 98 -0.74 -5.22 1.47
N ARG A 99 -0.51 -6.52 1.72
CA ARG A 99 -1.42 -7.36 2.51
C ARG A 99 -0.61 -8.13 3.54
N HIS A 100 -1.06 -8.07 4.77
CA HIS A 100 -0.38 -8.70 5.88
C HIS A 100 -1.09 -10.00 6.28
N ALA A 101 -0.32 -11.06 6.35
CA ALA A 101 -0.69 -12.33 6.96
C ALA A 101 0.57 -13.08 7.37
N GLY A 102 0.44 -14.05 8.24
CA GLY A 102 1.58 -14.85 8.69
C GLY A 102 1.16 -15.92 9.69
N GLU A 103 2.15 -16.57 10.29
CA GLU A 103 1.92 -17.58 11.33
C GLU A 103 1.15 -16.97 12.50
N ASN A 104 0.07 -17.62 12.91
CA ASN A 104 -0.89 -17.15 13.93
C ASN A 104 -1.63 -15.84 13.57
N SER A 105 -1.61 -15.43 12.31
CA SER A 105 -2.29 -14.24 11.81
C SER A 105 -2.80 -14.50 10.40
N ASP A 106 -3.85 -15.31 10.30
CA ASP A 106 -4.47 -15.63 9.02
C ASP A 106 -5.01 -14.38 8.33
N CYS A 107 -5.06 -14.42 7.01
CA CYS A 107 -5.75 -13.40 6.24
C CYS A 107 -7.19 -13.24 6.73
N PRO A 108 -7.67 -12.03 7.01
CA PRO A 108 -9.08 -11.81 7.18
C PRO A 108 -9.82 -12.16 5.89
N HIS A 109 -11.10 -12.51 5.99
CA HIS A 109 -11.89 -12.84 4.81
C HIS A 109 -12.20 -11.59 3.98
N TYR A 110 -12.53 -10.50 4.67
CA TYR A 110 -12.93 -9.25 4.05
C TYR A 110 -11.98 -8.11 4.41
N GLN A 111 -11.99 -7.09 3.59
CA GLN A 111 -11.32 -5.84 3.90
C GLN A 111 -12.03 -5.09 5.03
N ASN A 112 -11.33 -4.16 5.65
CA ASN A 112 -11.93 -3.23 6.59
C ASN A 112 -12.03 -1.86 5.92
N LYS A 113 -13.18 -1.20 6.06
CA LYS A 113 -13.33 0.18 5.66
C LYS A 113 -13.64 1.10 6.84
N LEU A 114 -13.27 2.36 6.70
CA LEU A 114 -13.56 3.38 7.69
C LEU A 114 -15.06 3.61 7.80
N THR A 115 -15.57 3.65 9.03
CA THR A 115 -16.98 3.91 9.29
C THR A 115 -17.34 5.38 9.41
N THR A 116 -16.36 6.24 9.62
CA THR A 116 -16.62 7.66 9.87
C THR A 116 -15.47 8.53 9.35
N ASN A 117 -15.84 9.68 8.83
CA ASN A 117 -14.98 10.82 8.47
C ASN A 117 -14.34 11.47 9.70
N THR A 118 -13.81 10.73 10.63
CA THR A 118 -13.10 11.31 11.74
C THR A 118 -11.64 11.38 11.41
N SER A 119 -11.11 12.58 11.44
CA SER A 119 -9.70 12.91 11.35
C SER A 119 -8.83 12.27 12.44
N THR A 120 -9.37 11.34 13.19
CA THR A 120 -8.67 10.55 14.20
C THR A 120 -8.87 9.08 13.87
N HIS A 121 -7.98 8.55 13.08
CA HIS A 121 -7.91 7.13 12.73
C HIS A 121 -7.46 6.32 13.94
N LYS A 122 -8.37 5.99 14.83
CA LYS A 122 -8.07 5.03 15.89
C LYS A 122 -8.51 3.65 15.45
N SER A 123 -7.63 2.69 15.67
CA SER A 123 -7.99 1.27 15.61
C SER A 123 -9.29 1.04 16.38
N GLY A 124 -10.33 0.55 15.73
CA GLY A 124 -11.65 0.34 16.31
C GLY A 124 -12.81 1.08 15.64
N SER A 125 -12.53 2.00 14.70
CA SER A 125 -13.57 2.66 13.90
C SER A 125 -13.72 2.06 12.49
N THR A 126 -13.29 0.81 12.30
CA THR A 126 -13.42 0.10 11.03
C THR A 126 -14.55 -0.93 11.10
N VAL A 127 -15.28 -1.07 10.02
CA VAL A 127 -16.19 -2.21 9.77
C VAL A 127 -15.65 -3.05 8.63
N GLN A 128 -16.03 -4.32 8.62
CA GLN A 128 -15.71 -5.17 7.49
C GLN A 128 -16.44 -4.69 6.24
N ASP A 129 -15.71 -4.59 5.15
CA ASP A 129 -16.27 -4.40 3.82
C ASP A 129 -16.66 -5.77 3.26
N MET A 130 -17.92 -6.15 3.45
CA MET A 130 -18.45 -7.45 3.02
C MET A 130 -18.54 -7.61 1.51
N GLU A 131 -18.25 -6.55 0.76
CA GLU A 131 -18.31 -6.53 -0.71
C GLU A 131 -16.95 -6.79 -1.35
N ARG A 132 -15.87 -6.74 -0.55
CA ARG A 132 -14.49 -6.93 -1.06
C ARG A 132 -13.72 -7.93 -0.20
N ASP A 133 -13.15 -8.92 -0.86
CA ASP A 133 -12.23 -9.84 -0.21
C ASP A 133 -10.92 -9.15 0.17
N TYR A 134 -10.27 -9.63 1.22
CA TYR A 134 -9.00 -9.04 1.69
C TYR A 134 -7.90 -9.03 0.63
N LEU A 135 -7.89 -10.00 -0.26
CA LEU A 135 -6.90 -10.14 -1.33
C LEU A 135 -7.29 -9.41 -2.63
N GLU A 136 -8.38 -8.66 -2.64
CA GLU A 136 -8.71 -7.71 -3.69
C GLU A 136 -8.13 -6.32 -3.38
N ILE A 137 -8.11 -5.43 -4.35
CA ILE A 137 -7.78 -4.01 -4.11
C ILE A 137 -8.95 -3.30 -3.44
N SER A 138 -8.66 -2.35 -2.54
CA SER A 138 -9.68 -1.54 -1.87
C SER A 138 -10.29 -0.49 -2.81
N GLU A 139 -11.37 0.15 -2.37
CA GLU A 139 -11.98 1.24 -3.13
C GLU A 139 -11.01 2.41 -3.33
N GLU A 140 -10.25 2.75 -2.30
CA GLU A 140 -9.25 3.82 -2.35
C GLU A 140 -8.06 3.44 -3.24
N GLU A 141 -7.59 2.20 -3.15
CA GLU A 141 -6.53 1.68 -4.02
C GLU A 141 -6.99 1.67 -5.48
N GLU A 142 -8.21 1.24 -5.75
CA GLU A 142 -8.77 1.24 -7.10
C GLU A 142 -8.87 2.67 -7.66
N TYR A 143 -9.38 3.62 -6.85
CA TYR A 143 -9.50 5.00 -7.26
C TYR A 143 -8.14 5.63 -7.58
N ALA A 144 -7.16 5.47 -6.68
CA ALA A 144 -5.82 6.00 -6.87
C ALA A 144 -5.12 5.34 -8.08
N LEU A 145 -5.23 4.03 -8.22
CA LEU A 145 -4.60 3.30 -9.32
C LEU A 145 -5.21 3.67 -10.67
N LYS A 146 -6.53 3.87 -10.76
CA LYS A 146 -7.18 4.37 -11.97
C LYS A 146 -6.75 5.81 -12.32
N ALA A 147 -6.55 6.67 -11.33
CA ALA A 147 -6.02 8.01 -11.57
C ALA A 147 -4.57 7.93 -12.10
N ILE A 148 -3.72 7.14 -11.44
CA ILE A 148 -2.33 6.91 -11.87
C ILE A 148 -2.28 6.33 -13.29
N ALA A 149 -3.12 5.35 -13.58
CA ALA A 149 -3.19 4.73 -14.91
C ALA A 149 -3.59 5.69 -16.04
N ARG A 150 -4.34 6.76 -15.72
CA ARG A 150 -4.68 7.81 -16.71
C ARG A 150 -3.58 8.83 -16.90
N ASP A 151 -2.85 9.14 -15.83
CA ASP A 151 -2.01 10.34 -15.78
C ASP A 151 -0.51 10.02 -15.98
N PHE A 152 -0.09 8.77 -15.83
CA PHE A 152 1.30 8.34 -16.02
C PHE A 152 1.44 7.43 -17.25
N GLU A 153 2.56 7.56 -17.94
CA GLU A 153 2.87 6.79 -19.14
C GLU A 153 3.24 5.34 -18.81
N ASN A 154 3.93 5.13 -17.67
CA ASN A 154 4.36 3.81 -17.22
C ASN A 154 3.90 3.57 -15.80
N VAL A 155 3.13 2.50 -15.58
CA VAL A 155 2.57 2.16 -14.27
C VAL A 155 2.97 0.73 -13.88
N ILE A 156 3.69 0.63 -12.78
CA ILE A 156 4.18 -0.63 -12.23
C ILE A 156 3.55 -0.84 -10.87
N VAL A 157 2.77 -1.90 -10.74
CA VAL A 157 2.19 -2.32 -9.45
C VAL A 157 3.15 -3.29 -8.76
N ILE A 158 3.39 -3.08 -7.48
CA ILE A 158 4.18 -3.98 -6.64
C ILE A 158 3.27 -4.55 -5.55
N GLU A 159 3.10 -5.86 -5.56
CA GLU A 159 2.38 -6.59 -4.51
C GLU A 159 3.37 -7.03 -3.43
N ASN A 160 3.36 -6.31 -2.30
CA ASN A 160 4.07 -6.70 -1.10
C ASN A 160 3.12 -7.50 -0.20
N SER A 161 2.97 -8.77 -0.51
CA SER A 161 2.02 -9.66 0.17
C SER A 161 2.58 -11.07 0.30
N THR A 162 2.35 -11.69 1.45
CA THR A 162 2.68 -13.11 1.67
C THR A 162 1.73 -14.06 0.94
N ASN A 163 0.58 -13.57 0.51
CA ASN A 163 -0.42 -14.32 -0.24
C ASN A 163 -0.61 -13.71 -1.62
N ASN A 164 -0.92 -14.54 -2.60
CA ASN A 164 -1.24 -14.04 -3.92
C ASN A 164 -2.54 -13.24 -3.88
N MET A 165 -2.48 -12.02 -4.36
CA MET A 165 -3.67 -11.19 -4.56
C MET A 165 -4.40 -11.59 -5.84
N THR A 166 -5.67 -11.24 -5.93
CA THR A 166 -6.41 -11.35 -7.19
C THR A 166 -5.96 -10.26 -8.15
N LEU A 167 -5.66 -10.63 -9.39
CA LEU A 167 -5.18 -9.71 -10.44
C LEU A 167 -6.29 -9.22 -11.38
N ASP A 168 -7.54 -9.46 -11.04
CA ASP A 168 -8.67 -9.05 -11.87
C ASP A 168 -8.69 -7.54 -12.12
N PHE A 169 -8.18 -6.75 -11.17
CA PHE A 169 -8.07 -5.30 -11.31
C PHE A 169 -7.19 -4.88 -12.52
N VAL A 170 -6.17 -5.63 -12.84
CA VAL A 170 -5.32 -5.34 -14.00
C VAL A 170 -6.14 -5.40 -15.28
N LYS A 171 -6.97 -6.44 -15.38
CA LYS A 171 -7.81 -6.65 -16.56
C LYS A 171 -8.83 -5.54 -16.71
N TYR A 172 -9.65 -5.29 -15.70
CA TYR A 172 -10.75 -4.32 -15.85
C TYR A 172 -10.25 -2.87 -15.90
N ILE A 173 -9.12 -2.54 -15.24
CA ILE A 173 -8.51 -1.21 -15.39
C ILE A 173 -7.96 -1.03 -16.81
N ASN A 174 -7.28 -2.01 -17.39
CA ASN A 174 -6.75 -1.92 -18.75
C ASN A 174 -7.84 -1.99 -19.83
N GLU A 175 -9.01 -2.57 -19.53
CA GLU A 175 -10.20 -2.48 -20.39
C GLU A 175 -10.80 -1.06 -20.39
N GLU A 176 -10.78 -0.38 -19.23
CA GLU A 176 -11.25 1.00 -19.08
C GLU A 176 -10.21 2.02 -19.59
N ILE A 177 -8.95 1.79 -19.29
CA ILE A 177 -7.82 2.68 -19.57
C ILE A 177 -6.77 1.87 -20.33
N PRO A 178 -6.76 1.91 -21.67
CA PRO A 178 -5.81 1.12 -22.47
C PRO A 178 -4.36 1.43 -22.11
N ASN A 179 -3.58 0.38 -21.83
CA ASN A 179 -2.19 0.45 -21.34
C ASN A 179 -2.05 1.18 -20.00
N GLY A 180 -3.06 1.11 -19.15
CA GLY A 180 -3.06 1.81 -17.86
C GLY A 180 -2.15 1.18 -16.81
N ILE A 181 -1.93 -0.15 -16.86
CA ILE A 181 -0.99 -0.89 -15.99
C ILE A 181 -0.09 -1.72 -16.89
N ASP A 182 1.22 -1.44 -16.81
CA ASP A 182 2.21 -2.09 -17.66
C ASP A 182 2.77 -3.38 -17.06
N ALA A 183 2.92 -3.42 -15.73
CA ALA A 183 3.47 -4.58 -15.04
C ALA A 183 2.95 -4.72 -13.61
N VAL A 184 2.90 -5.97 -13.15
CA VAL A 184 2.70 -6.33 -11.75
C VAL A 184 3.86 -7.18 -11.28
N LEU A 185 4.47 -6.81 -10.16
CA LEU A 185 5.55 -7.55 -9.51
C LEU A 185 5.07 -8.03 -8.15
N ASN A 186 5.19 -9.33 -7.90
CA ASN A 186 4.97 -9.89 -6.58
C ASN A 186 6.33 -10.06 -5.89
N VAL A 187 6.46 -9.59 -4.64
CA VAL A 187 7.70 -9.54 -3.88
C VAL A 187 7.55 -10.09 -2.46
#